data_743b227633f4e4cc1f8589a1474407c9
#
_entry.id   743b227633f4e4cc1f8589a1474407c9
#
_cell.length_a   1.000
_cell.length_b   1.000
_cell.length_c   1.000
_cell.angle_alpha   90.00
_cell.angle_beta   90.00
_cell.angle_gamma   90.00
#
_symmetry.space_group_name_H-M   'P 1'
#
loop_
_entity.id
_entity.type
_entity.pdbx_description
1 polymer ?
#
loop_
_entity_poly.entity_id
_entity_poly.type
_entity_poly.pdbx_seq_one_letter_code
_entity_poly.pdbx_strand_id
1 'polypeptide(L)'
;MPLESELFEADVLAAFPAEVRIPARTVAGALEASSELSPRILVVLDDDPTGTQSVADLPVLTRWDVADFTWAFNHRIDGRRQDAVYVLTNTRSLDPAEAAARNEEVVRNALAAADLETGASISSGASSRIRLGFVSRSDSTLRGHYPLEPDTIAATIAAVSGEVTDGVVIVPAFPDAGRVTIGGVHYMRGTGEDAGKLTPVAETEFARDASFGFANSELAKYVEEKSAGRFRADSVIVLDLNIIRAAGPDGDPEISAKAIADAIESAADSTPIVADIVTENDFRALALGLEEAERRGKKLLYRVGPPFVRGRIGQEIRPALSGEEAYAGNTPSDSGGLIVVGSHVGVTTRQLKALVDQHSAARIVEIDVEQLLGGDSEGYLDGIVGDVVESLHSADVILHTSRLLIKTDDAAESLRIARTVSAAVVAVVNRTLKTFPPRFVIAKGGITSSDVAAHGLEIRHAIVRGPMLPGIVSLWEPVDGPAKGIPYIVFAGNVGDDESLAQVTRKLSNTF
;
A
#
# COMPACT_ATOMS: atom_id res chain seq x y z
N MET A 1 -30.53 14.91 -25.02
CA MET A 1 -29.17 14.41 -24.93
C MET A 1 -29.23 12.92 -25.29
N PRO A 2 -28.41 12.40 -26.21
CA PRO A 2 -28.33 10.96 -26.36
C PRO A 2 -27.89 10.39 -25.02
N LEU A 3 -28.54 9.32 -24.56
CA LEU A 3 -28.06 8.50 -23.46
C LEU A 3 -26.65 8.08 -23.83
N GLU A 4 -25.64 8.52 -23.07
CA GLU A 4 -24.30 7.96 -23.18
C GLU A 4 -24.45 6.44 -23.00
N SER A 5 -24.03 5.68 -23.98
CA SER A 5 -24.13 4.22 -23.94
C SER A 5 -23.32 3.75 -22.74
N GLU A 6 -23.98 3.09 -21.78
CA GLU A 6 -23.31 2.46 -20.66
C GLU A 6 -22.15 1.59 -21.18
N LEU A 7 -20.97 1.74 -20.59
CA LEU A 7 -19.77 1.04 -21.02
C LEU A 7 -19.64 -0.26 -20.19
N PHE A 8 -19.66 -1.41 -20.87
CA PHE A 8 -19.49 -2.71 -20.22
C PHE A 8 -18.09 -3.26 -20.45
N GLU A 9 -17.48 -3.83 -19.43
CA GLU A 9 -16.14 -4.41 -19.46
C GLU A 9 -16.01 -5.48 -20.55
N ALA A 10 -17.01 -6.34 -20.68
CA ALA A 10 -17.01 -7.39 -21.70
C ALA A 10 -16.94 -6.85 -23.13
N ASP A 11 -17.63 -5.73 -23.40
CA ASP A 11 -17.63 -5.11 -24.72
C ASP A 11 -16.27 -4.45 -25.03
N VAL A 12 -15.67 -3.80 -24.02
CA VAL A 12 -14.34 -3.19 -24.19
C VAL A 12 -13.27 -4.27 -24.39
N LEU A 13 -13.32 -5.34 -23.61
CA LEU A 13 -12.36 -6.44 -23.70
C LEU A 13 -12.51 -7.29 -24.97
N ALA A 14 -13.66 -7.28 -25.63
CA ALA A 14 -13.87 -8.01 -26.89
C ALA A 14 -12.92 -7.55 -28.02
N ALA A 15 -12.34 -6.35 -27.92
CA ALA A 15 -11.36 -5.82 -28.87
C ALA A 15 -9.93 -6.32 -28.63
N PHE A 16 -9.66 -7.02 -27.52
CA PHE A 16 -8.32 -7.43 -27.10
C PHE A 16 -8.17 -8.95 -27.00
N PRO A 17 -6.94 -9.47 -27.05
CA PRO A 17 -6.68 -10.89 -26.85
C PRO A 17 -7.14 -11.36 -25.46
N ALA A 18 -7.51 -12.64 -25.36
CA ALA A 18 -7.71 -13.28 -24.06
C ALA A 18 -6.41 -13.32 -23.26
N GLU A 19 -6.54 -13.36 -21.94
CA GLU A 19 -5.38 -13.37 -21.04
C GLU A 19 -4.48 -14.62 -21.23
N VAL A 20 -3.18 -14.41 -21.04
CA VAL A 20 -2.19 -15.49 -20.99
C VAL A 20 -2.20 -16.10 -19.60
N ARG A 21 -2.27 -17.41 -19.45
CA ARG A 21 -2.23 -18.07 -18.14
C ARG A 21 -0.78 -18.22 -17.67
N ILE A 22 -0.42 -17.49 -16.62
CA ILE A 22 0.93 -17.47 -16.07
C ILE A 22 0.89 -17.80 -14.59
N PRO A 23 1.39 -18.97 -14.16
CA PRO A 23 1.55 -19.26 -12.73
C PRO A 23 2.55 -18.30 -12.06
N ALA A 24 2.33 -17.93 -10.81
CA ALA A 24 3.24 -17.04 -10.07
C ALA A 24 4.67 -17.63 -10.02
N ARG A 25 4.80 -18.96 -9.88
CA ARG A 25 6.11 -19.64 -9.90
C ARG A 25 6.93 -19.40 -11.17
N THR A 26 6.29 -19.07 -12.31
CA THR A 26 7.00 -18.73 -13.54
C THR A 26 7.74 -17.41 -13.38
N VAL A 27 7.09 -16.41 -12.77
CA VAL A 27 7.72 -15.12 -12.46
C VAL A 27 8.80 -15.30 -11.41
N ALA A 28 8.50 -16.02 -10.30
CA ALA A 28 9.47 -16.29 -9.25
C ALA A 28 10.72 -17.02 -9.78
N GLY A 29 10.55 -18.00 -10.67
CA GLY A 29 11.66 -18.71 -11.31
C GLY A 29 12.51 -17.81 -12.22
N ALA A 30 11.90 -16.88 -12.97
CA ALA A 30 12.62 -15.91 -13.78
C ALA A 30 13.47 -14.95 -12.89
N LEU A 31 12.92 -14.53 -11.75
CA LEU A 31 13.64 -13.71 -10.78
C LEU A 31 14.79 -14.48 -10.11
N GLU A 32 14.58 -15.72 -9.71
CA GLU A 32 15.63 -16.57 -9.15
C GLU A 32 16.80 -16.73 -10.12
N ALA A 33 16.52 -17.03 -11.40
CA ALA A 33 17.54 -17.13 -12.43
C ALA A 33 18.33 -15.83 -12.64
N SER A 34 17.67 -14.68 -12.58
CA SER A 34 18.34 -13.37 -12.64
C SER A 34 19.12 -13.05 -11.36
N SER A 35 18.68 -13.56 -10.21
CA SER A 35 19.26 -13.29 -8.89
C SER A 35 20.50 -14.12 -8.57
N GLU A 36 20.79 -15.19 -9.29
CA GLU A 36 22.01 -16.00 -9.10
C GLU A 36 23.28 -15.15 -9.20
N LEU A 37 23.27 -14.12 -10.05
CA LEU A 37 24.40 -13.20 -10.25
C LEU A 37 24.34 -11.98 -9.31
N SER A 38 23.16 -11.50 -8.95
CA SER A 38 22.96 -10.31 -8.10
C SER A 38 21.50 -10.23 -7.63
N PRO A 39 21.21 -10.56 -6.36
CA PRO A 39 19.85 -10.50 -5.84
C PRO A 39 19.28 -9.08 -5.93
N ARG A 40 18.03 -8.97 -6.39
CA ARG A 40 17.31 -7.70 -6.42
C ARG A 40 16.33 -7.62 -5.27
N ILE A 41 16.26 -6.46 -4.62
CA ILE A 41 15.25 -6.13 -3.62
C ILE A 41 14.49 -4.88 -4.07
N LEU A 42 13.16 -4.96 -4.09
CA LEU A 42 12.32 -3.80 -4.32
C LEU A 42 12.16 -3.01 -3.02
N VAL A 43 12.54 -1.74 -3.02
CA VAL A 43 12.26 -0.79 -1.95
C VAL A 43 10.97 -0.07 -2.31
N VAL A 44 9.89 -0.38 -1.58
CA VAL A 44 8.54 0.11 -1.85
C VAL A 44 8.25 1.28 -0.93
N LEU A 45 8.34 2.50 -1.46
CA LEU A 45 7.96 3.73 -0.76
C LEU A 45 6.45 3.82 -0.76
N ASP A 46 5.84 3.55 0.39
CA ASP A 46 4.40 3.40 0.55
C ASP A 46 3.77 4.71 1.05
N ASP A 47 3.08 5.43 0.17
CA ASP A 47 2.54 6.76 0.45
C ASP A 47 1.35 6.76 1.43
N ASP A 48 0.81 5.57 1.71
CA ASP A 48 -0.31 5.32 2.62
C ASP A 48 -0.19 3.88 3.16
N PRO A 49 -0.43 3.58 4.45
CA PRO A 49 -0.18 2.27 5.07
C PRO A 49 -0.98 1.11 4.47
N THR A 50 -1.94 1.40 3.61
CA THR A 50 -2.81 0.40 2.99
C THR A 50 -2.20 -0.31 1.78
N GLY A 51 -0.97 0.01 1.38
CA GLY A 51 -0.28 -0.62 0.24
C GLY A 51 0.07 -2.09 0.44
N THR A 52 0.19 -2.53 1.69
CA THR A 52 0.56 -3.91 2.03
C THR A 52 -0.58 -4.92 1.93
N GLN A 53 -1.80 -4.49 1.60
CA GLN A 53 -2.99 -5.36 1.60
C GLN A 53 -2.97 -6.49 0.55
N SER A 54 -2.14 -6.36 -0.49
CA SER A 54 -2.05 -7.33 -1.59
C SER A 54 -0.85 -8.26 -1.51
N VAL A 55 -0.03 -8.18 -0.46
CA VAL A 55 1.20 -8.95 -0.30
C VAL A 55 1.23 -9.71 1.01
N ALA A 56 2.16 -10.66 1.14
CA ALA A 56 2.37 -11.41 2.37
C ALA A 56 3.87 -11.68 2.59
N ASP A 57 4.22 -11.95 3.84
CA ASP A 57 5.56 -12.36 4.27
C ASP A 57 6.69 -11.42 3.78
N LEU A 58 6.46 -10.11 3.87
CA LEU A 58 7.42 -9.08 3.51
C LEU A 58 7.72 -8.15 4.70
N PRO A 59 8.97 -7.68 4.84
CA PRO A 59 9.32 -6.66 5.82
C PRO A 59 8.60 -5.33 5.57
N VAL A 60 8.19 -4.69 6.68
CA VAL A 60 7.64 -3.33 6.69
C VAL A 60 8.45 -2.49 7.67
N LEU A 61 8.88 -1.33 7.23
CA LEU A 61 9.59 -0.33 7.99
C LEU A 61 8.70 0.90 8.21
N THR A 62 8.62 1.38 9.45
CA THR A 62 8.01 2.68 9.77
C THR A 62 9.08 3.74 10.06
N ARG A 63 10.34 3.33 10.12
CA ARG A 63 11.55 4.14 10.15
C ARG A 63 12.51 3.60 9.10
N TRP A 64 13.39 4.46 8.60
CA TRP A 64 14.22 4.16 7.44
C TRP A 64 15.66 4.64 7.59
N ASP A 65 16.21 4.56 8.80
CA ASP A 65 17.64 4.69 9.00
C ASP A 65 18.38 3.57 8.24
N VAL A 66 19.66 3.76 7.95
CA VAL A 66 20.49 2.74 7.29
C VAL A 66 20.42 1.39 8.03
N ALA A 67 20.35 1.41 9.36
CA ALA A 67 20.24 0.19 10.17
C ALA A 67 18.91 -0.56 9.95
N ASP A 68 17.80 0.15 9.67
CA ASP A 68 16.51 -0.47 9.38
C ASP A 68 16.54 -1.20 8.05
N PHE A 69 17.13 -0.59 7.02
CA PHE A 69 17.33 -1.25 5.73
C PHE A 69 18.29 -2.44 5.84
N THR A 70 19.39 -2.31 6.60
CA THR A 70 20.31 -3.43 6.87
C THR A 70 19.57 -4.60 7.51
N TRP A 71 18.70 -4.32 8.49
CA TRP A 71 17.83 -5.35 9.08
C TRP A 71 16.93 -5.98 8.02
N ALA A 72 16.20 -5.19 7.22
CA ALA A 72 15.25 -5.69 6.23
C ALA A 72 15.94 -6.53 5.13
N PHE A 73 17.10 -6.09 4.63
CA PHE A 73 17.85 -6.80 3.60
C PHE A 73 18.45 -8.13 4.09
N ASN A 74 18.71 -8.23 5.38
CA ASN A 74 19.22 -9.46 6.02
C ASN A 74 18.14 -10.33 6.63
N HIS A 75 16.91 -9.82 6.79
CA HIS A 75 15.83 -10.61 7.34
C HIS A 75 15.49 -11.79 6.44
N ARG A 76 15.23 -12.94 7.08
CA ARG A 76 14.88 -14.19 6.40
C ARG A 76 13.57 -14.72 6.94
N ILE A 77 12.67 -15.06 6.03
CA ILE A 77 11.44 -15.79 6.34
C ILE A 77 11.59 -17.18 5.73
N ASP A 78 11.44 -18.22 6.53
CA ASP A 78 11.69 -19.62 6.14
C ASP A 78 13.07 -19.84 5.47
N GLY A 79 14.09 -19.11 5.96
CA GLY A 79 15.46 -19.18 5.46
C GLY A 79 15.73 -18.44 4.15
N ARG A 80 14.70 -17.85 3.51
CA ARG A 80 14.82 -17.11 2.24
C ARG A 80 14.85 -15.59 2.47
N ARG A 81 15.70 -14.90 1.70
CA ARG A 81 15.67 -13.44 1.61
C ARG A 81 14.38 -13.02 0.91
N GLN A 82 13.83 -11.90 1.34
CA GLN A 82 12.63 -11.37 0.72
C GLN A 82 12.98 -10.47 -0.48
N ASP A 83 12.11 -10.50 -1.51
CA ASP A 83 12.32 -9.78 -2.77
C ASP A 83 11.85 -8.32 -2.72
N ALA A 84 11.18 -7.93 -1.64
CA ALA A 84 10.72 -6.56 -1.43
C ALA A 84 10.73 -6.18 0.05
N VAL A 85 10.86 -4.87 0.33
CA VAL A 85 10.65 -4.24 1.64
C VAL A 85 9.74 -3.03 1.47
N TYR A 86 8.73 -2.92 2.31
CA TYR A 86 7.85 -1.76 2.37
C TYR A 86 8.38 -0.73 3.36
N VAL A 87 8.32 0.54 2.97
CA VAL A 87 8.69 1.68 3.81
C VAL A 87 7.47 2.59 3.90
N LEU A 88 6.87 2.68 5.08
CA LEU A 88 5.70 3.53 5.31
C LEU A 88 6.11 5.02 5.31
N THR A 89 6.13 5.62 4.14
CA THR A 89 6.49 7.05 4.00
C THR A 89 5.33 7.97 4.38
N ASN A 90 4.09 7.54 4.20
CA ASN A 90 2.87 8.30 4.48
C ASN A 90 2.85 9.69 3.81
N THR A 91 3.48 9.80 2.65
CA THR A 91 3.72 11.08 1.95
C THR A 91 2.45 11.70 1.38
N ARG A 92 1.39 10.91 1.15
CA ARG A 92 0.10 11.43 0.69
C ARG A 92 -0.52 12.45 1.66
N SER A 93 -0.18 12.37 2.95
CA SER A 93 -0.66 13.30 3.98
C SER A 93 0.22 14.54 4.17
N LEU A 94 1.32 14.65 3.41
CA LEU A 94 2.32 15.71 3.54
C LEU A 94 2.19 16.74 2.43
N ASP A 95 2.79 17.91 2.65
CA ASP A 95 2.99 18.85 1.56
C ASP A 95 4.06 18.36 0.56
N PRO A 96 4.10 18.91 -0.66
CA PRO A 96 5.03 18.44 -1.69
C PRO A 96 6.50 18.49 -1.30
N ALA A 97 6.93 19.50 -0.52
CA ALA A 97 8.34 19.64 -0.14
C ALA A 97 8.74 18.59 0.92
N GLU A 98 7.88 18.35 1.91
CA GLU A 98 8.07 17.30 2.91
C GLU A 98 8.04 15.91 2.27
N ALA A 99 7.12 15.67 1.31
CA ALA A 99 7.03 14.41 0.58
C ALA A 99 8.32 14.14 -0.22
N ALA A 100 8.83 15.14 -0.94
CA ALA A 100 10.09 15.03 -1.67
C ALA A 100 11.28 14.74 -0.73
N ALA A 101 11.42 15.52 0.35
CA ALA A 101 12.52 15.33 1.30
C ALA A 101 12.52 13.92 1.90
N ARG A 102 11.34 13.40 2.24
CA ARG A 102 11.17 12.04 2.78
C ARG A 102 11.55 10.96 1.76
N ASN A 103 11.11 11.09 0.51
CA ASN A 103 11.52 10.16 -0.55
C ASN A 103 13.03 10.19 -0.80
N GLU A 104 13.65 11.37 -0.81
CA GLU A 104 15.10 11.52 -0.94
C GLU A 104 15.85 10.80 0.18
N GLU A 105 15.44 11.00 1.43
CA GLU A 105 16.06 10.37 2.61
C GLU A 105 15.96 8.85 2.54
N VAL A 106 14.77 8.30 2.25
CA VAL A 106 14.54 6.85 2.09
C VAL A 106 15.47 6.26 1.04
N VAL A 107 15.54 6.87 -0.15
CA VAL A 107 16.38 6.37 -1.24
C VAL A 107 17.88 6.40 -0.88
N ARG A 108 18.36 7.50 -0.29
CA ARG A 108 19.76 7.62 0.16
C ARG A 108 20.13 6.56 1.17
N ASN A 109 19.28 6.35 2.17
CA ASN A 109 19.55 5.39 3.24
C ASN A 109 19.47 3.95 2.75
N ALA A 110 18.55 3.63 1.84
CA ALA A 110 18.46 2.30 1.22
C ALA A 110 19.71 1.99 0.39
N LEU A 111 20.19 2.95 -0.43
CA LEU A 111 21.42 2.79 -1.22
C LEU A 111 22.63 2.61 -0.33
N ALA A 112 22.76 3.42 0.74
CA ALA A 112 23.86 3.28 1.69
C ALA A 112 23.86 1.92 2.40
N ALA A 113 22.71 1.39 2.78
CA ALA A 113 22.59 0.06 3.38
C ALA A 113 23.00 -1.05 2.39
N ALA A 114 22.61 -0.95 1.13
CA ALA A 114 22.98 -1.92 0.10
C ALA A 114 24.50 -1.92 -0.18
N ASP A 115 25.14 -0.77 -0.13
CA ASP A 115 26.59 -0.64 -0.28
C ASP A 115 27.34 -1.26 0.91
N LEU A 116 26.85 -1.09 2.15
CA LEU A 116 27.42 -1.73 3.34
C LEU A 116 27.33 -3.25 3.25
N GLU A 117 26.18 -3.79 2.83
CA GLU A 117 25.99 -5.23 2.66
C GLU A 117 26.90 -5.79 1.55
N THR A 118 27.08 -5.05 0.46
CA THR A 118 28.00 -5.41 -0.61
C THR A 118 29.44 -5.46 -0.10
N GLY A 119 29.88 -4.48 0.69
CA GLY A 119 31.20 -4.44 1.30
C GLY A 119 31.44 -5.61 2.26
N ALA A 120 30.45 -5.96 3.09
CA ALA A 120 30.51 -7.11 4.00
C ALA A 120 30.58 -8.44 3.23
N SER A 121 29.83 -8.60 2.16
CA SER A 121 29.83 -9.79 1.31
C SER A 121 31.18 -10.00 0.63
N ILE A 122 31.79 -8.96 0.08
CA ILE A 122 33.14 -9.04 -0.54
C ILE A 122 34.18 -9.46 0.50
N SER A 123 34.11 -8.90 1.71
CA SER A 123 35.04 -9.21 2.80
C SER A 123 34.96 -10.65 3.29
N SER A 124 33.77 -11.27 3.17
CA SER A 124 33.53 -12.68 3.51
C SER A 124 33.76 -13.66 2.36
N GLY A 125 34.16 -13.17 1.17
CA GLY A 125 34.36 -13.99 -0.03
C GLY A 125 33.07 -14.35 -0.76
N ALA A 126 31.93 -13.80 -0.35
CA ALA A 126 30.66 -13.95 -1.06
C ALA A 126 30.55 -12.84 -2.11
N SER A 127 30.33 -13.21 -3.38
CA SER A 127 30.32 -12.28 -4.51
C SER A 127 28.91 -11.78 -4.87
N SER A 128 28.11 -11.28 -3.93
CA SER A 128 26.76 -10.82 -4.29
C SER A 128 26.52 -9.36 -3.92
N ARG A 129 26.48 -8.51 -4.93
CA ARG A 129 25.98 -7.13 -4.80
C ARG A 129 24.46 -7.14 -4.80
N ILE A 130 23.84 -6.54 -3.79
CA ILE A 130 22.39 -6.31 -3.78
C ILE A 130 22.08 -5.20 -4.78
N ARG A 131 21.18 -5.49 -5.73
CA ARG A 131 20.59 -4.48 -6.61
C ARG A 131 19.28 -3.99 -6.00
N LEU A 132 19.07 -2.69 -5.95
CA LEU A 132 17.80 -2.12 -5.53
C LEU A 132 16.96 -1.72 -6.74
N GLY A 133 15.67 -2.08 -6.70
CA GLY A 133 14.64 -1.49 -7.53
C GLY A 133 13.76 -0.59 -6.66
N PHE A 134 13.32 0.55 -7.15
CA PHE A 134 12.50 1.47 -6.37
C PHE A 134 11.08 1.53 -6.89
N VAL A 135 10.13 1.52 -5.96
CA VAL A 135 8.70 1.54 -6.22
C VAL A 135 8.07 2.70 -5.46
N SER A 136 7.55 3.70 -6.16
CA SER A 136 6.65 4.69 -5.61
C SER A 136 5.24 4.09 -5.60
N ARG A 137 4.86 3.43 -4.47
CA ARG A 137 3.52 2.88 -4.34
C ARG A 137 2.54 3.99 -4.02
N SER A 138 1.48 4.08 -4.81
CA SER A 138 0.49 5.14 -4.70
C SER A 138 -0.95 4.63 -4.78
N ASP A 139 -1.88 5.57 -4.78
CA ASP A 139 -3.30 5.29 -4.85
C ASP A 139 -3.73 4.73 -6.21
N SER A 140 -4.52 3.68 -6.17
CA SER A 140 -5.12 3.09 -7.37
C SER A 140 -6.21 3.95 -8.03
N THR A 141 -6.54 5.10 -7.46
CA THR A 141 -7.44 6.10 -8.03
C THR A 141 -6.73 7.37 -8.51
N LEU A 142 -5.42 7.25 -8.82
CA LEU A 142 -4.54 8.28 -9.38
C LEU A 142 -4.21 9.46 -8.46
N ARG A 143 -4.59 9.42 -7.17
CA ARG A 143 -4.21 10.45 -6.19
C ARG A 143 -2.78 10.24 -5.70
N GLY A 144 -2.18 11.29 -5.17
CA GLY A 144 -0.82 11.31 -4.65
C GLY A 144 0.11 12.22 -5.45
N HIS A 145 1.35 12.36 -4.99
CA HIS A 145 2.33 13.30 -5.52
C HIS A 145 2.98 12.77 -6.82
N TYR A 146 2.24 12.78 -7.93
CA TYR A 146 2.79 12.50 -9.25
C TYR A 146 2.92 13.82 -10.05
N PRO A 147 4.04 14.08 -10.73
CA PRO A 147 5.24 13.24 -10.91
C PRO A 147 6.31 13.45 -9.84
N LEU A 148 6.07 14.25 -8.80
CA LEU A 148 7.06 14.65 -7.80
C LEU A 148 7.83 13.48 -7.19
N GLU A 149 7.13 12.42 -6.73
CA GLU A 149 7.78 11.29 -6.05
C GLU A 149 8.68 10.49 -6.98
N PRO A 150 8.22 10.01 -8.15
CA PRO A 150 9.13 9.31 -9.07
C PRO A 150 10.29 10.20 -9.55
N ASP A 151 10.07 11.51 -9.76
CA ASP A 151 11.12 12.43 -10.13
C ASP A 151 12.19 12.56 -9.03
N THR A 152 11.75 12.69 -7.78
CA THR A 152 12.66 12.78 -6.62
C THR A 152 13.46 11.50 -6.46
N ILE A 153 12.82 10.35 -6.58
CA ILE A 153 13.50 9.04 -6.50
C ILE A 153 14.55 8.93 -7.61
N ALA A 154 14.18 9.20 -8.87
CA ALA A 154 15.09 9.13 -10.01
C ALA A 154 16.28 10.10 -9.87
N ALA A 155 16.03 11.34 -9.47
CA ALA A 155 17.07 12.33 -9.24
C ALA A 155 18.02 11.92 -8.10
N THR A 156 17.50 11.33 -7.04
CA THR A 156 18.31 10.86 -5.90
C THR A 156 19.18 9.67 -6.30
N ILE A 157 18.65 8.71 -7.05
CA ILE A 157 19.43 7.58 -7.59
C ILE A 157 20.57 8.12 -8.44
N ALA A 158 20.29 9.02 -9.37
CA ALA A 158 21.31 9.62 -10.24
C ALA A 158 22.38 10.37 -9.45
N ALA A 159 22.01 11.14 -8.43
CA ALA A 159 22.94 11.89 -7.60
C ALA A 159 23.84 11.00 -6.72
N VAL A 160 23.35 9.84 -6.26
CA VAL A 160 24.09 8.95 -5.35
C VAL A 160 24.91 7.92 -6.12
N SER A 161 24.32 7.25 -7.11
CA SER A 161 24.94 6.12 -7.82
C SER A 161 25.45 6.47 -9.23
N GLY A 162 25.05 7.60 -9.80
CA GLY A 162 25.29 7.97 -11.19
C GLY A 162 24.39 7.21 -12.18
N GLU A 163 23.47 6.36 -11.73
CA GLU A 163 22.55 5.63 -12.60
C GLU A 163 21.40 6.53 -13.04
N VAL A 164 21.12 6.59 -14.34
CA VAL A 164 19.99 7.33 -14.91
C VAL A 164 18.83 6.37 -15.11
N THR A 165 17.64 6.78 -14.70
CA THR A 165 16.39 6.04 -14.93
C THR A 165 15.98 6.16 -16.39
N ASP A 166 15.80 5.03 -17.09
CA ASP A 166 15.34 5.01 -18.47
C ASP A 166 13.84 5.21 -18.58
N GLY A 167 13.07 4.54 -17.72
CA GLY A 167 11.61 4.59 -17.77
C GLY A 167 10.94 4.58 -16.40
N VAL A 168 9.79 5.27 -16.31
CA VAL A 168 8.89 5.23 -15.16
C VAL A 168 7.64 4.46 -15.55
N VAL A 169 7.48 3.24 -15.01
CA VAL A 169 6.34 2.35 -15.30
C VAL A 169 5.17 2.70 -14.39
N ILE A 170 4.05 3.08 -14.99
CA ILE A 170 2.85 3.58 -14.30
C ILE A 170 1.74 2.53 -14.38
N VAL A 171 1.39 1.92 -13.26
CA VAL A 171 0.42 0.83 -13.16
C VAL A 171 -0.52 1.07 -11.98
N PRO A 172 -1.54 1.91 -12.11
CA PRO A 172 -2.45 2.23 -11.01
C PRO A 172 -3.44 1.09 -10.70
N ALA A 173 -3.56 0.11 -11.57
CA ALA A 173 -4.57 -0.93 -11.48
C ALA A 173 -4.59 -1.68 -10.14
N PHE A 174 -5.80 -2.00 -9.67
CA PHE A 174 -6.11 -2.80 -8.50
C PHE A 174 -7.40 -3.60 -8.75
N PRO A 175 -7.33 -4.69 -9.53
CA PRO A 175 -8.50 -5.47 -9.93
C PRO A 175 -9.31 -6.00 -8.75
N ASP A 176 -8.66 -6.43 -7.64
CA ASP A 176 -9.32 -6.90 -6.42
C ASP A 176 -10.23 -5.83 -5.78
N ALA A 177 -9.92 -4.54 -6.03
CA ALA A 177 -10.71 -3.40 -5.58
C ALA A 177 -11.48 -2.72 -6.72
N GLY A 178 -11.61 -3.38 -7.87
CA GLY A 178 -12.39 -2.92 -9.02
C GLY A 178 -11.73 -1.83 -9.88
N ARG A 179 -10.39 -1.64 -9.82
CA ARG A 179 -9.69 -0.65 -10.63
C ARG A 179 -8.90 -1.36 -11.71
N VAL A 180 -9.20 -1.06 -12.99
CA VAL A 180 -8.56 -1.69 -14.16
C VAL A 180 -8.15 -0.66 -15.19
N THR A 181 -7.14 -1.00 -15.99
CA THR A 181 -6.70 -0.19 -17.13
C THR A 181 -6.87 -1.01 -18.40
N ILE A 182 -7.57 -0.46 -19.38
CA ILE A 182 -7.87 -1.13 -20.67
C ILE A 182 -7.71 -0.09 -21.78
N GLY A 183 -6.87 -0.38 -22.78
CA GLY A 183 -6.61 0.54 -23.89
C GLY A 183 -6.01 1.87 -23.44
N GLY A 184 -5.19 1.85 -22.40
CA GLY A 184 -4.59 3.05 -21.82
C GLY A 184 -5.54 3.91 -20.96
N VAL A 185 -6.80 3.50 -20.81
CA VAL A 185 -7.80 4.22 -19.99
C VAL A 185 -8.02 3.50 -18.66
N HIS A 186 -7.99 4.28 -17.58
CA HIS A 186 -8.19 3.75 -16.23
C HIS A 186 -9.66 3.87 -15.80
N TYR A 187 -10.22 2.74 -15.33
CA TYR A 187 -11.63 2.60 -15.00
C TYR A 187 -11.86 2.11 -13.58
N MET A 188 -13.05 2.42 -13.06
CA MET A 188 -13.64 1.75 -11.92
C MET A 188 -14.75 0.81 -12.39
N ARG A 189 -14.73 -0.44 -11.89
CA ARG A 189 -15.81 -1.41 -12.06
C ARG A 189 -16.98 -1.07 -11.14
N GLY A 190 -18.16 -1.11 -11.66
CA GLY A 190 -19.38 -1.05 -10.86
C GLY A 190 -19.55 -2.30 -9.99
N THR A 191 -20.31 -2.16 -8.91
CA THR A 191 -20.63 -3.23 -7.96
C THR A 191 -22.14 -3.40 -7.81
N GLY A 192 -22.61 -4.54 -7.30
CA GLY A 192 -24.05 -4.79 -7.11
C GLY A 192 -24.81 -4.78 -8.44
N GLU A 193 -25.81 -3.91 -8.58
CA GLU A 193 -26.63 -3.79 -9.79
C GLU A 193 -25.85 -3.26 -11.00
N ASP A 194 -24.76 -2.53 -10.76
CA ASP A 194 -23.86 -2.01 -11.80
C ASP A 194 -22.68 -2.94 -12.11
N ALA A 195 -22.69 -4.18 -11.61
CA ALA A 195 -21.62 -5.13 -11.87
C ALA A 195 -21.36 -5.33 -13.38
N GLY A 196 -20.08 -5.23 -13.78
CA GLY A 196 -19.65 -5.29 -15.18
C GLY A 196 -19.68 -3.96 -15.91
N LYS A 197 -20.25 -2.89 -15.36
CA LYS A 197 -20.11 -1.54 -15.92
C LYS A 197 -18.74 -0.96 -15.59
N LEU A 198 -18.21 -0.15 -16.50
CA LEU A 198 -16.97 0.61 -16.33
C LEU A 198 -17.27 2.10 -16.27
N THR A 199 -16.73 2.77 -15.26
CA THR A 199 -16.75 4.23 -15.16
C THR A 199 -15.32 4.74 -15.31
N PRO A 200 -15.02 5.64 -16.26
CA PRO A 200 -13.72 6.31 -16.34
C PRO A 200 -13.40 7.00 -15.00
N VAL A 201 -12.18 6.81 -14.48
CA VAL A 201 -11.84 7.28 -13.13
C VAL A 201 -11.97 8.80 -12.97
N ALA A 202 -11.79 9.57 -14.02
CA ALA A 202 -11.97 11.03 -14.02
C ALA A 202 -13.45 11.47 -13.83
N GLU A 203 -14.41 10.57 -13.98
CA GLU A 203 -15.84 10.84 -13.76
C GLU A 203 -16.26 10.54 -12.32
N THR A 204 -15.37 9.95 -11.51
CA THR A 204 -15.63 9.60 -10.11
C THR A 204 -15.35 10.75 -9.14
N GLU A 205 -15.73 10.57 -7.86
CA GLU A 205 -15.40 11.52 -6.80
C GLU A 205 -13.88 11.68 -6.60
N PHE A 206 -13.07 10.69 -6.90
CA PHE A 206 -11.62 10.73 -6.72
C PHE A 206 -10.92 11.77 -7.58
N ALA A 207 -11.44 12.02 -8.77
CA ALA A 207 -10.92 13.07 -9.67
C ALA A 207 -11.18 14.50 -9.15
N ARG A 208 -12.14 14.65 -8.22
CA ARG A 208 -12.48 15.93 -7.58
C ARG A 208 -11.79 16.15 -6.24
N ASP A 209 -10.75 15.34 -5.94
CA ASP A 209 -9.93 15.53 -4.74
C ASP A 209 -9.31 16.95 -4.73
N ALA A 210 -9.38 17.62 -3.57
CA ALA A 210 -8.93 19.02 -3.46
C ALA A 210 -7.42 19.18 -3.65
N SER A 211 -6.63 18.17 -3.34
CA SER A 211 -5.15 18.21 -3.42
C SER A 211 -4.61 17.52 -4.66
N PHE A 212 -5.24 16.42 -5.08
CA PHE A 212 -4.72 15.53 -6.12
C PHE A 212 -5.64 15.39 -7.33
N GLY A 213 -6.65 16.24 -7.46
CA GLY A 213 -7.62 16.19 -8.55
C GLY A 213 -6.98 16.12 -9.95
N PHE A 214 -7.70 15.54 -10.89
CA PHE A 214 -7.28 15.34 -12.28
C PHE A 214 -8.50 15.33 -13.21
N ALA A 215 -8.26 15.50 -14.52
CA ALA A 215 -9.31 15.58 -15.51
C ALA A 215 -9.33 14.42 -16.53
N ASN A 216 -8.26 13.62 -16.59
CA ASN A 216 -8.09 12.61 -17.62
C ASN A 216 -8.03 11.19 -17.06
N SER A 217 -8.85 10.27 -17.61
CA SER A 217 -8.81 8.82 -17.35
C SER A 217 -7.83 8.09 -18.28
N GLU A 218 -7.54 8.65 -19.47
CA GLU A 218 -6.50 8.16 -20.37
C GLU A 218 -5.15 8.49 -19.76
N LEU A 219 -4.38 7.44 -19.40
CA LEU A 219 -3.16 7.59 -18.59
C LEU A 219 -2.08 8.44 -19.30
N ALA A 220 -1.96 8.37 -20.62
CA ALA A 220 -1.03 9.22 -21.35
C ALA A 220 -1.39 10.72 -21.20
N LYS A 221 -2.69 11.08 -21.27
CA LYS A 221 -3.17 12.44 -21.03
C LYS A 221 -3.08 12.84 -19.57
N TYR A 222 -3.31 11.92 -18.63
CA TYR A 222 -3.08 12.15 -17.20
C TYR A 222 -1.60 12.50 -16.92
N VAL A 223 -0.66 11.79 -17.56
CA VAL A 223 0.78 12.07 -17.46
C VAL A 223 1.09 13.48 -17.99
N GLU A 224 0.57 13.85 -19.14
CA GLU A 224 0.75 15.20 -19.71
C GLU A 224 0.19 16.27 -18.77
N GLU A 225 -1.04 16.08 -18.30
CA GLU A 225 -1.71 16.97 -17.35
C GLU A 225 -0.89 17.17 -16.06
N LYS A 226 -0.54 16.10 -15.40
CA LYS A 226 0.13 16.15 -14.09
C LYS A 226 1.59 16.57 -14.17
N SER A 227 2.25 16.36 -15.32
CA SER A 227 3.60 16.86 -15.58
C SER A 227 3.62 18.30 -16.14
N ALA A 228 2.48 18.97 -16.20
CA ALA A 228 2.32 20.30 -16.79
C ALA A 228 2.91 20.38 -18.21
N GLY A 229 2.71 19.33 -19.01
CA GLY A 229 3.15 19.24 -20.40
C GLY A 229 4.63 18.88 -20.58
N ARG A 230 5.38 18.59 -19.51
CA ARG A 230 6.78 18.13 -19.62
C ARG A 230 6.89 16.84 -20.41
N PHE A 231 6.00 15.89 -20.16
CA PHE A 231 5.80 14.70 -20.97
C PHE A 231 4.51 14.87 -21.78
N ARG A 232 4.61 14.86 -23.10
CA ARG A 232 3.45 14.93 -23.97
C ARG A 232 2.76 13.57 -24.05
N ALA A 233 1.44 13.54 -24.19
CA ALA A 233 0.69 12.28 -24.28
C ALA A 233 1.18 11.38 -25.42
N ASP A 234 1.60 11.96 -26.54
CA ASP A 234 2.13 11.24 -27.70
C ASP A 234 3.56 10.68 -27.50
N SER A 235 4.25 11.08 -26.43
CA SER A 235 5.56 10.57 -26.05
C SER A 235 5.51 9.48 -24.97
N VAL A 236 4.33 9.22 -24.40
CA VAL A 236 4.12 8.15 -23.41
C VAL A 236 4.06 6.80 -24.10
N ILE A 237 4.84 5.85 -23.63
CA ILE A 237 4.75 4.46 -24.12
C ILE A 237 3.53 3.79 -23.49
N VAL A 238 2.64 3.22 -24.29
CA VAL A 238 1.44 2.52 -23.84
C VAL A 238 1.62 1.03 -24.10
N LEU A 239 1.70 0.25 -23.04
CA LEU A 239 1.67 -1.21 -23.07
C LEU A 239 0.22 -1.66 -22.96
N ASP A 240 -0.49 -1.71 -24.08
CA ASP A 240 -1.88 -2.14 -24.11
C ASP A 240 -2.02 -3.68 -23.99
N LEU A 241 -3.26 -4.18 -23.87
CA LEU A 241 -3.51 -5.62 -23.76
C LEU A 241 -3.07 -6.40 -25.00
N ASN A 242 -2.90 -5.79 -26.19
CA ASN A 242 -2.34 -6.48 -27.34
C ASN A 242 -0.87 -6.84 -27.13
N ILE A 243 -0.11 -5.95 -26.49
CA ILE A 243 1.30 -6.17 -26.13
C ILE A 243 1.41 -7.13 -24.94
N ILE A 244 0.65 -6.87 -23.87
CA ILE A 244 0.72 -7.67 -22.62
C ILE A 244 0.28 -9.11 -22.86
N ARG A 245 -0.74 -9.33 -23.71
CA ARG A 245 -1.31 -10.63 -24.03
C ARG A 245 -0.87 -11.18 -25.38
N ALA A 246 0.28 -10.73 -25.90
CA ALA A 246 0.78 -11.11 -27.24
C ALA A 246 0.92 -12.62 -27.45
N ALA A 247 1.18 -13.39 -26.38
CA ALA A 247 1.26 -14.85 -26.45
C ALA A 247 -0.10 -15.54 -26.72
N GLY A 248 -1.20 -14.87 -26.38
CA GLY A 248 -2.53 -15.50 -26.37
C GLY A 248 -2.70 -16.51 -25.22
N PRO A 249 -3.92 -17.07 -25.02
CA PRO A 249 -4.29 -17.80 -23.81
C PRO A 249 -3.50 -19.10 -23.56
N ASP A 250 -3.05 -19.76 -24.61
CA ASP A 250 -2.32 -21.05 -24.56
C ASP A 250 -0.87 -20.90 -25.06
N GLY A 251 -0.40 -19.66 -25.31
CA GLY A 251 0.92 -19.39 -25.84
C GLY A 251 2.01 -19.35 -24.77
N ASP A 252 3.26 -19.34 -25.23
CA ASP A 252 4.43 -19.23 -24.36
C ASP A 252 4.51 -17.82 -23.76
N PRO A 253 4.52 -17.66 -22.45
CA PRO A 253 4.66 -16.35 -21.79
C PRO A 253 5.89 -15.55 -22.23
N GLU A 254 6.95 -16.19 -22.72
CA GLU A 254 8.14 -15.51 -23.24
C GLU A 254 7.83 -14.61 -24.44
N ILE A 255 6.79 -14.93 -25.22
CA ILE A 255 6.33 -14.09 -26.34
C ILE A 255 5.83 -12.74 -25.82
N SER A 256 4.99 -12.75 -24.79
CA SER A 256 4.53 -11.52 -24.13
C SER A 256 5.69 -10.77 -23.46
N ALA A 257 6.57 -11.47 -22.76
CA ALA A 257 7.74 -10.88 -22.12
C ALA A 257 8.63 -10.15 -23.15
N LYS A 258 8.89 -10.79 -24.28
CA LYS A 258 9.66 -10.17 -25.37
C LYS A 258 8.93 -8.97 -25.98
N ALA A 259 7.63 -9.07 -26.25
CA ALA A 259 6.85 -7.97 -26.81
C ALA A 259 6.85 -6.72 -25.92
N ILE A 260 6.71 -6.92 -24.60
CA ILE A 260 6.78 -5.84 -23.61
C ILE A 260 8.18 -5.22 -23.60
N ALA A 261 9.24 -6.03 -23.53
CA ALA A 261 10.62 -5.54 -23.53
C ALA A 261 10.97 -4.78 -24.82
N ASP A 262 10.55 -5.28 -25.98
CA ASP A 262 10.74 -4.62 -27.28
C ASP A 262 10.00 -3.27 -27.32
N ALA A 263 8.78 -3.18 -26.77
CA ALA A 263 7.99 -1.94 -26.74
C ALA A 263 8.64 -0.83 -25.91
N ILE A 264 9.37 -1.18 -24.86
CA ILE A 264 10.05 -0.19 -23.98
C ILE A 264 11.54 -0.01 -24.30
N GLU A 265 12.04 -0.62 -25.37
CA GLU A 265 13.46 -0.53 -25.78
C GLU A 265 13.93 0.92 -26.00
N SER A 266 13.05 1.78 -26.50
CA SER A 266 13.36 3.19 -26.77
C SER A 266 13.28 4.10 -25.53
N ALA A 267 12.83 3.59 -24.39
CA ALA A 267 12.70 4.40 -23.17
C ALA A 267 14.06 4.91 -22.71
N ALA A 268 14.13 6.21 -22.40
CA ALA A 268 15.30 6.92 -21.89
C ALA A 268 14.85 8.15 -21.08
N ASP A 269 15.69 8.65 -20.20
CA ASP A 269 15.45 9.90 -19.45
C ASP A 269 14.11 9.95 -18.72
N SER A 270 13.79 8.88 -18.01
CA SER A 270 12.52 8.71 -17.26
C SER A 270 11.25 8.73 -18.14
N THR A 271 11.34 8.23 -19.37
CA THR A 271 10.15 8.10 -20.24
C THR A 271 8.99 7.44 -19.49
N PRO A 272 7.79 8.07 -19.42
CA PRO A 272 6.62 7.45 -18.82
C PRO A 272 6.12 6.27 -19.64
N ILE A 273 5.86 5.15 -18.97
CA ILE A 273 5.37 3.89 -19.56
C ILE A 273 4.09 3.51 -18.81
N VAL A 274 2.93 3.58 -19.45
CA VAL A 274 1.67 3.16 -18.85
C VAL A 274 1.32 1.75 -19.29
N ALA A 275 0.73 0.94 -18.42
CA ALA A 275 0.39 -0.44 -18.72
C ALA A 275 -1.06 -0.78 -18.41
N ASP A 276 -1.70 -1.51 -19.33
CA ASP A 276 -3.00 -2.10 -19.13
C ASP A 276 -2.92 -3.28 -18.17
N ILE A 277 -3.85 -3.33 -17.22
CA ILE A 277 -4.01 -4.46 -16.32
C ILE A 277 -5.49 -4.67 -16.00
N VAL A 278 -5.95 -5.89 -16.17
CA VAL A 278 -7.32 -6.34 -15.88
C VAL A 278 -7.34 -7.49 -14.90
N THR A 279 -6.34 -8.37 -14.99
CA THR A 279 -6.24 -9.60 -14.21
C THR A 279 -4.88 -9.77 -13.55
N GLU A 280 -4.76 -10.74 -12.65
CA GLU A 280 -3.48 -11.13 -12.06
C GLU A 280 -2.48 -11.66 -13.11
N ASN A 281 -2.98 -12.34 -14.14
CA ASN A 281 -2.11 -12.82 -15.22
C ASN A 281 -1.49 -11.68 -16.03
N ASP A 282 -2.19 -10.55 -16.19
CA ASP A 282 -1.63 -9.35 -16.85
C ASP A 282 -0.47 -8.77 -16.03
N PHE A 283 -0.57 -8.74 -14.67
CA PHE A 283 0.57 -8.37 -13.82
C PHE A 283 1.76 -9.29 -14.00
N ARG A 284 1.52 -10.61 -14.11
CA ARG A 284 2.57 -11.61 -14.27
C ARG A 284 3.23 -11.51 -15.63
N ALA A 285 2.45 -11.28 -16.70
CA ALA A 285 2.99 -11.03 -18.04
C ALA A 285 3.86 -9.77 -18.06
N LEU A 286 3.34 -8.67 -17.47
CA LEU A 286 4.11 -7.43 -17.32
C LEU A 286 5.40 -7.66 -16.53
N ALA A 287 5.33 -8.40 -15.41
CA ALA A 287 6.50 -8.71 -14.58
C ALA A 287 7.62 -9.42 -15.35
N LEU A 288 7.27 -10.42 -16.19
CA LEU A 288 8.22 -11.11 -17.06
C LEU A 288 8.83 -10.17 -18.11
N GLY A 289 8.02 -9.29 -18.71
CA GLY A 289 8.49 -8.32 -19.69
C GLY A 289 9.42 -7.27 -19.10
N LEU A 290 9.11 -6.79 -17.90
CA LEU A 290 9.98 -5.86 -17.17
C LEU A 290 11.30 -6.52 -16.75
N GLU A 291 11.26 -7.80 -16.33
CA GLU A 291 12.48 -8.55 -16.00
C GLU A 291 13.36 -8.72 -17.23
N GLU A 292 12.79 -9.04 -18.38
CA GLU A 292 13.52 -9.12 -19.67
C GLU A 292 14.12 -7.77 -20.07
N ALA A 293 13.37 -6.66 -19.91
CA ALA A 293 13.89 -5.33 -20.20
C ALA A 293 15.05 -4.94 -19.28
N GLU A 294 14.92 -5.22 -17.97
CA GLU A 294 16.02 -4.98 -17.01
C GLU A 294 17.24 -5.86 -17.31
N ARG A 295 17.03 -7.10 -17.74
CA ARG A 295 18.10 -8.00 -18.19
C ARG A 295 18.82 -7.46 -19.44
N ARG A 296 18.11 -6.73 -20.32
CA ARG A 296 18.69 -6.01 -21.46
C ARG A 296 19.39 -4.70 -21.07
N GLY A 297 19.36 -4.34 -19.78
CA GLY A 297 20.07 -3.19 -19.23
C GLY A 297 19.20 -1.96 -18.95
N LYS A 298 17.87 -2.02 -19.15
CA LYS A 298 16.96 -0.93 -18.81
C LYS A 298 16.94 -0.69 -17.29
N LYS A 299 16.95 0.57 -16.91
CA LYS A 299 16.82 1.05 -15.52
C LYS A 299 15.41 1.59 -15.32
N LEU A 300 14.60 0.83 -14.59
CA LEU A 300 13.17 1.13 -14.45
C LEU A 300 12.84 1.55 -13.01
N LEU A 301 11.96 2.54 -12.91
CA LEU A 301 11.29 2.99 -11.68
C LEU A 301 9.79 2.71 -11.82
N TYR A 302 9.12 2.43 -10.72
CA TYR A 302 7.73 2.00 -10.73
C TYR A 302 6.84 2.96 -9.96
N ARG A 303 5.73 3.44 -10.58
CA ARG A 303 4.66 4.23 -9.95
C ARG A 303 3.36 3.42 -10.01
N VAL A 304 2.96 2.79 -8.90
CA VAL A 304 2.05 1.65 -9.00
C VAL A 304 1.00 1.59 -7.89
N GLY A 305 -0.11 0.90 -8.16
CA GLY A 305 -1.09 0.48 -7.17
C GLY A 305 -0.65 -0.76 -6.37
N PRO A 306 -1.40 -1.16 -5.33
CA PRO A 306 -0.98 -2.19 -4.37
C PRO A 306 -0.63 -3.57 -4.97
N PRO A 307 -1.36 -4.15 -5.95
CA PRO A 307 -1.07 -5.51 -6.42
C PRO A 307 0.18 -5.65 -7.27
N PHE A 308 0.72 -4.56 -7.80
CA PHE A 308 1.87 -4.63 -8.70
C PHE A 308 3.05 -5.38 -8.09
N VAL A 309 3.38 -5.09 -6.81
CA VAL A 309 4.52 -5.72 -6.13
C VAL A 309 4.32 -7.23 -6.06
N ARG A 310 3.12 -7.71 -5.70
CA ARG A 310 2.77 -9.14 -5.69
C ARG A 310 3.07 -9.80 -7.04
N GLY A 311 2.56 -9.22 -8.14
CA GLY A 311 2.82 -9.71 -9.49
C GLY A 311 4.31 -9.67 -9.84
N ARG A 312 5.01 -8.56 -9.51
CA ARG A 312 6.42 -8.32 -9.86
C ARG A 312 7.40 -9.25 -9.16
N ILE A 313 7.08 -9.73 -7.95
CA ILE A 313 7.90 -10.71 -7.21
C ILE A 313 7.41 -12.14 -7.38
N GLY A 314 6.38 -12.39 -8.20
CA GLY A 314 5.88 -13.74 -8.45
C GLY A 314 5.24 -14.38 -7.21
N GLN A 315 4.62 -13.59 -6.34
CA GLN A 315 3.91 -14.10 -5.18
C GLN A 315 2.48 -14.54 -5.56
N GLU A 316 2.03 -15.67 -5.02
CA GLU A 316 0.64 -16.10 -5.20
C GLU A 316 -0.33 -15.22 -4.40
N ILE A 317 -1.58 -15.14 -4.87
CA ILE A 317 -2.65 -14.49 -4.12
C ILE A 317 -2.88 -15.31 -2.84
N ARG A 318 -2.66 -14.67 -1.69
CA ARG A 318 -2.89 -15.32 -0.40
C ARG A 318 -4.37 -15.24 -0.01
N PRO A 319 -5.00 -16.35 0.39
CA PRO A 319 -6.31 -16.33 1.02
C PRO A 319 -6.30 -15.49 2.29
N ALA A 320 -7.48 -15.03 2.70
CA ALA A 320 -7.63 -14.32 3.97
C ALA A 320 -7.20 -15.21 5.15
N LEU A 321 -6.40 -14.64 6.05
CA LEU A 321 -5.91 -15.32 7.24
C LEU A 321 -7.06 -15.76 8.15
N SER A 322 -6.93 -16.94 8.73
CA SER A 322 -7.74 -17.40 9.86
C SER A 322 -7.33 -16.68 11.15
N GLY A 323 -8.13 -16.85 12.22
CA GLY A 323 -7.78 -16.31 13.53
C GLY A 323 -6.51 -16.93 14.11
N GLU A 324 -6.26 -18.21 13.88
CA GLU A 324 -5.05 -18.91 14.34
C GLU A 324 -3.80 -18.39 13.60
N GLU A 325 -3.88 -18.29 12.28
CA GLU A 325 -2.77 -17.77 11.46
C GLU A 325 -2.43 -16.31 11.79
N ALA A 326 -3.42 -15.51 12.23
CA ALA A 326 -3.21 -14.12 12.59
C ALA A 326 -2.26 -13.92 13.79
N TYR A 327 -2.14 -14.92 14.65
CA TYR A 327 -1.21 -14.89 15.78
C TYR A 327 0.16 -15.50 15.47
N ALA A 328 0.37 -15.97 14.23
CA ALA A 328 1.66 -16.49 13.75
C ALA A 328 2.31 -17.56 14.68
N GLY A 329 1.48 -18.40 15.30
CA GLY A 329 1.94 -19.42 16.27
C GLY A 329 2.28 -18.88 17.67
N ASN A 330 2.16 -17.57 17.92
CA ASN A 330 2.28 -17.01 19.27
C ASN A 330 1.02 -17.32 20.09
N THR A 331 1.19 -17.53 21.40
CA THR A 331 0.04 -17.64 22.30
C THR A 331 -0.55 -16.26 22.52
N PRO A 332 -1.82 -16.02 22.14
CA PRO A 332 -2.46 -14.73 22.39
C PRO A 332 -2.54 -14.45 23.89
N SER A 333 -2.41 -13.16 24.27
CA SER A 333 -2.65 -12.75 25.66
C SER A 333 -4.11 -12.92 26.05
N ASP A 334 -4.38 -13.00 27.36
CA ASP A 334 -5.77 -13.07 27.91
C ASP A 334 -6.44 -11.69 27.93
N SER A 335 -5.74 -10.60 27.61
CA SER A 335 -6.30 -9.26 27.49
C SER A 335 -7.30 -9.13 26.34
N GLY A 336 -8.19 -8.16 26.40
CA GLY A 336 -9.05 -7.77 25.28
C GLY A 336 -8.25 -7.14 24.13
N GLY A 337 -8.87 -7.08 22.95
CA GLY A 337 -8.34 -6.36 21.79
C GLY A 337 -8.69 -4.87 21.82
N LEU A 338 -7.91 -4.06 21.14
CA LEU A 338 -8.13 -2.62 20.99
C LEU A 338 -8.50 -2.27 19.54
N ILE A 339 -9.70 -1.81 19.31
CA ILE A 339 -10.20 -1.40 18.00
C ILE A 339 -10.26 0.13 17.96
N VAL A 340 -9.38 0.76 17.19
CA VAL A 340 -9.22 2.22 17.08
C VAL A 340 -9.88 2.72 15.81
N VAL A 341 -10.91 3.55 15.92
CA VAL A 341 -11.68 4.06 14.80
C VAL A 341 -11.54 5.58 14.69
N GLY A 342 -10.63 6.05 13.84
CA GLY A 342 -10.37 7.48 13.63
C GLY A 342 -11.00 8.06 12.37
N SER A 343 -11.42 7.23 11.41
CA SER A 343 -12.00 7.69 10.13
C SER A 343 -13.46 8.13 10.28
N HIS A 344 -13.83 9.23 9.61
CA HIS A 344 -15.20 9.78 9.57
C HIS A 344 -15.97 9.48 8.28
N VAL A 345 -15.38 8.72 7.33
CA VAL A 345 -16.08 8.37 6.08
C VAL A 345 -17.31 7.49 6.34
N GLY A 346 -18.33 7.61 5.49
CA GLY A 346 -19.61 6.94 5.66
C GLY A 346 -19.53 5.42 5.84
N VAL A 347 -18.66 4.75 5.08
CA VAL A 347 -18.41 3.30 5.21
C VAL A 347 -17.91 2.96 6.62
N THR A 348 -16.93 3.70 7.14
CA THR A 348 -16.42 3.48 8.52
C THR A 348 -17.51 3.65 9.56
N THR A 349 -18.40 4.64 9.38
CA THR A 349 -19.51 4.86 10.33
C THR A 349 -20.50 3.67 10.36
N ARG A 350 -20.82 3.10 9.19
CA ARG A 350 -21.68 1.90 9.13
C ARG A 350 -20.99 0.66 9.69
N GLN A 351 -19.72 0.47 9.40
CA GLN A 351 -18.91 -0.63 9.95
C GLN A 351 -18.76 -0.54 11.46
N LEU A 352 -18.54 0.65 12.01
CA LEU A 352 -18.53 0.85 13.47
C LEU A 352 -19.87 0.50 14.08
N LYS A 353 -20.97 0.96 13.47
CA LYS A 353 -22.30 0.62 13.94
C LYS A 353 -22.54 -0.89 13.92
N ALA A 354 -22.22 -1.57 12.83
CA ALA A 354 -22.39 -3.03 12.72
C ALA A 354 -21.52 -3.77 13.77
N LEU A 355 -20.28 -3.33 14.01
CA LEU A 355 -19.44 -3.90 15.06
C LEU A 355 -20.07 -3.73 16.44
N VAL A 356 -20.54 -2.53 16.80
CA VAL A 356 -21.18 -2.25 18.09
C VAL A 356 -22.45 -3.09 18.29
N ASP A 357 -23.27 -3.19 17.24
CA ASP A 357 -24.52 -3.97 17.29
C ASP A 357 -24.25 -5.48 17.48
N GLN A 358 -23.15 -6.01 16.97
CA GLN A 358 -22.83 -7.44 16.98
C GLN A 358 -21.90 -7.86 18.13
N HIS A 359 -21.09 -6.97 18.64
CA HIS A 359 -20.13 -7.25 19.72
C HIS A 359 -20.59 -6.66 21.05
N SER A 360 -21.65 -7.22 21.62
CA SER A 360 -22.28 -6.70 22.83
C SER A 360 -21.40 -6.77 24.09
N ALA A 361 -20.35 -7.59 24.07
CA ALA A 361 -19.38 -7.69 25.18
C ALA A 361 -18.32 -6.58 25.14
N ALA A 362 -18.11 -5.93 23.98
CA ALA A 362 -17.10 -4.88 23.85
C ALA A 362 -17.46 -3.63 24.70
N ARG A 363 -16.43 -2.96 25.17
CA ARG A 363 -16.56 -1.66 25.82
C ARG A 363 -16.30 -0.55 24.82
N ILE A 364 -17.20 0.43 24.79
CA ILE A 364 -17.07 1.59 23.92
C ILE A 364 -16.47 2.73 24.74
N VAL A 365 -15.35 3.27 24.26
CA VAL A 365 -14.69 4.45 24.83
C VAL A 365 -14.61 5.53 23.75
N GLU A 366 -15.22 6.67 24.01
CA GLU A 366 -15.22 7.81 23.09
C GLU A 366 -14.24 8.88 23.55
N ILE A 367 -13.38 9.33 22.66
CA ILE A 367 -12.61 10.57 22.83
C ILE A 367 -13.51 11.72 22.37
N ASP A 368 -14.07 12.45 23.31
CA ASP A 368 -14.86 13.65 23.06
C ASP A 368 -13.94 14.78 22.61
N VAL A 369 -14.10 15.23 21.36
CA VAL A 369 -13.24 16.26 20.76
C VAL A 369 -13.43 17.61 21.43
N GLU A 370 -14.62 17.94 21.95
CA GLU A 370 -14.87 19.20 22.65
C GLU A 370 -14.12 19.23 23.99
N GLN A 371 -14.15 18.12 24.74
CA GLN A 371 -13.37 18.01 25.97
C GLN A 371 -11.87 17.99 25.72
N LEU A 372 -11.43 17.32 24.65
CA LEU A 372 -10.03 17.29 24.25
C LEU A 372 -9.49 18.69 23.92
N LEU A 373 -10.30 19.54 23.30
CA LEU A 373 -9.93 20.93 22.97
C LEU A 373 -10.11 21.88 24.15
N GLY A 374 -10.61 21.39 25.29
CA GLY A 374 -10.76 22.13 26.53
C GLY A 374 -9.44 22.37 27.27
N GLY A 375 -9.52 22.98 28.46
CA GLY A 375 -8.35 23.46 29.17
C GLY A 375 -7.47 22.40 29.88
N ASP A 376 -8.00 21.20 30.18
CA ASP A 376 -7.26 20.09 30.82
C ASP A 376 -7.29 18.83 29.95
N SER A 377 -6.64 18.90 28.80
CA SER A 377 -6.57 17.79 27.87
C SER A 377 -5.75 16.60 28.41
N GLU A 378 -4.71 16.84 29.20
CA GLU A 378 -3.86 15.77 29.77
C GLU A 378 -4.62 14.96 30.82
N GLY A 379 -5.27 15.63 31.81
CA GLY A 379 -6.08 14.93 32.80
C GLY A 379 -7.26 14.17 32.16
N TYR A 380 -7.86 14.72 31.10
CA TYR A 380 -8.90 14.05 30.35
C TYR A 380 -8.37 12.77 29.67
N LEU A 381 -7.20 12.83 28.99
CA LEU A 381 -6.60 11.66 28.35
C LEU A 381 -6.15 10.59 29.35
N ASP A 382 -5.67 10.98 30.53
CA ASP A 382 -5.32 10.02 31.59
C ASP A 382 -6.57 9.25 32.06
N GLY A 383 -7.73 9.90 32.15
CA GLY A 383 -9.02 9.24 32.41
C GLY A 383 -9.39 8.23 31.32
N ILE A 384 -9.31 8.64 30.04
CA ILE A 384 -9.58 7.75 28.89
C ILE A 384 -8.64 6.53 28.90
N VAL A 385 -7.34 6.72 29.18
CA VAL A 385 -6.39 5.60 29.29
C VAL A 385 -6.78 4.67 30.43
N GLY A 386 -7.18 5.19 31.58
CA GLY A 386 -7.67 4.40 32.71
C GLY A 386 -8.86 3.52 32.32
N ASP A 387 -9.88 4.10 31.67
CA ASP A 387 -11.08 3.38 31.22
C ASP A 387 -10.73 2.28 30.18
N VAL A 388 -9.82 2.56 29.24
CA VAL A 388 -9.36 1.58 28.25
C VAL A 388 -8.63 0.44 28.94
N VAL A 389 -7.66 0.72 29.81
CA VAL A 389 -6.87 -0.29 30.52
C VAL A 389 -7.76 -1.16 31.42
N GLU A 390 -8.67 -0.57 32.19
CA GLU A 390 -9.60 -1.33 33.03
C GLU A 390 -10.48 -2.26 32.18
N SER A 391 -11.00 -1.76 31.07
CA SER A 391 -11.86 -2.54 30.17
C SER A 391 -11.13 -3.71 29.50
N LEU A 392 -9.88 -3.54 29.10
CA LEU A 392 -9.07 -4.57 28.46
C LEU A 392 -8.80 -5.79 29.35
N HIS A 393 -8.98 -5.70 30.66
CA HIS A 393 -8.88 -6.86 31.54
C HIS A 393 -9.99 -7.90 31.34
N SER A 394 -11.10 -7.53 30.72
CA SER A 394 -12.27 -8.44 30.61
C SER A 394 -12.99 -8.40 29.26
N ALA A 395 -12.70 -7.42 28.40
CA ALA A 395 -13.42 -7.21 27.15
C ALA A 395 -12.54 -6.54 26.09
N ASP A 396 -12.93 -6.67 24.82
CA ASP A 396 -12.41 -5.83 23.76
C ASP A 396 -12.88 -4.38 23.96
N VAL A 397 -12.05 -3.43 23.53
CA VAL A 397 -12.33 -2.00 23.61
C VAL A 397 -12.44 -1.40 22.22
N ILE A 398 -13.57 -0.72 21.95
CA ILE A 398 -13.78 0.07 20.76
C ILE A 398 -13.51 1.54 21.13
N LEU A 399 -12.32 2.03 20.76
CA LEU A 399 -11.90 3.42 20.96
C LEU A 399 -12.21 4.21 19.70
N HIS A 400 -13.05 5.22 19.80
CA HIS A 400 -13.35 6.11 18.68
C HIS A 400 -13.38 7.57 19.10
N THR A 401 -13.23 8.47 18.14
CA THR A 401 -13.44 9.90 18.36
C THR A 401 -14.91 10.25 18.19
N SER A 402 -15.39 11.33 18.85
CA SER A 402 -16.73 11.83 18.64
C SER A 402 -17.00 12.01 17.13
N ARG A 403 -18.20 11.54 16.68
CA ARG A 403 -18.56 11.50 15.26
C ARG A 403 -19.00 12.86 14.71
N LEU A 404 -19.05 13.88 15.55
CA LEU A 404 -19.28 15.27 15.16
C LEU A 404 -18.02 15.83 14.52
N LEU A 405 -18.07 16.08 13.22
CA LEU A 405 -16.99 16.76 12.51
C LEU A 405 -17.06 18.24 12.89
N ILE A 406 -16.12 18.72 13.70
CA ILE A 406 -15.98 20.16 13.97
C ILE A 406 -15.43 20.77 12.67
N LYS A 407 -16.31 21.34 11.86
CA LYS A 407 -15.93 22.12 10.69
C LYS A 407 -15.80 23.57 11.09
N THR A 408 -14.66 24.16 10.84
CA THR A 408 -14.43 25.59 10.88
C THR A 408 -14.32 26.11 9.45
N ASP A 409 -14.68 27.38 9.25
CA ASP A 409 -14.49 28.04 7.95
C ASP A 409 -12.99 28.31 7.65
N ASP A 410 -12.13 28.13 8.66
CA ASP A 410 -10.68 28.26 8.56
C ASP A 410 -10.04 26.87 8.35
N ALA A 411 -9.42 26.69 7.18
CA ALA A 411 -8.71 25.46 6.83
C ALA A 411 -7.52 25.16 7.75
N ALA A 412 -6.80 26.17 8.22
CA ALA A 412 -5.67 26.01 9.15
C ALA A 412 -6.14 25.52 10.51
N GLU A 413 -7.25 26.06 11.02
CA GLU A 413 -7.86 25.63 12.27
C GLU A 413 -8.41 24.20 12.16
N SER A 414 -9.08 23.85 11.05
CA SER A 414 -9.55 22.48 10.78
C SER A 414 -8.41 21.47 10.78
N LEU A 415 -7.27 21.82 10.18
CA LEU A 415 -6.08 20.96 10.16
C LEU A 415 -5.46 20.85 11.58
N ARG A 416 -5.42 21.93 12.34
CA ARG A 416 -4.95 21.93 13.73
C ARG A 416 -5.78 20.98 14.60
N ILE A 417 -7.11 21.04 14.48
CA ILE A 417 -8.03 20.15 15.20
C ILE A 417 -7.77 18.68 14.81
N ALA A 418 -7.68 18.39 13.52
CA ALA A 418 -7.41 17.03 13.05
C ALA A 418 -6.09 16.47 13.59
N ARG A 419 -5.03 17.27 13.63
CA ARG A 419 -3.72 16.89 14.21
C ARG A 419 -3.82 16.66 15.72
N THR A 420 -4.55 17.50 16.45
CA THR A 420 -4.76 17.34 17.89
C THR A 420 -5.53 16.04 18.19
N VAL A 421 -6.56 15.74 17.42
CA VAL A 421 -7.33 14.50 17.57
C VAL A 421 -6.48 13.27 17.26
N SER A 422 -5.68 13.29 16.19
CA SER A 422 -4.76 12.18 15.87
C SER A 422 -3.73 11.97 16.99
N ALA A 423 -3.13 13.05 17.49
CA ALA A 423 -2.17 12.98 18.59
C ALA A 423 -2.79 12.40 19.87
N ALA A 424 -4.04 12.73 20.17
CA ALA A 424 -4.75 12.18 21.31
C ALA A 424 -4.99 10.68 21.19
N VAL A 425 -5.46 10.22 20.02
CA VAL A 425 -5.63 8.78 19.73
C VAL A 425 -4.31 8.03 19.91
N VAL A 426 -3.23 8.55 19.34
CA VAL A 426 -1.88 8.00 19.45
C VAL A 426 -1.43 7.93 20.92
N ALA A 427 -1.65 9.00 21.70
CA ALA A 427 -1.28 9.05 23.12
C ALA A 427 -2.03 8.00 23.94
N VAL A 428 -3.35 7.83 23.72
CA VAL A 428 -4.14 6.79 24.39
C VAL A 428 -3.60 5.40 24.05
N VAL A 429 -3.37 5.09 22.77
CA VAL A 429 -2.83 3.78 22.35
C VAL A 429 -1.46 3.53 22.96
N ASN A 430 -0.56 4.51 22.93
CA ASN A 430 0.80 4.36 23.47
C ASN A 430 0.82 4.16 25.00
N ARG A 431 0.05 4.96 25.74
CA ARG A 431 -0.06 4.82 27.21
C ARG A 431 -0.71 3.48 27.58
N THR A 432 -1.74 3.05 26.83
CA THR A 432 -2.37 1.73 27.00
C THR A 432 -1.37 0.61 26.78
N LEU A 433 -0.64 0.62 25.66
CA LEU A 433 0.38 -0.40 25.34
C LEU A 433 1.41 -0.53 26.47
N LYS A 434 1.87 0.58 27.01
CA LYS A 434 2.90 0.62 28.09
C LYS A 434 2.36 0.19 29.45
N THR A 435 1.05 0.32 29.68
CA THR A 435 0.42 -0.01 30.95
C THR A 435 -0.14 -1.44 30.95
N PHE A 436 -0.93 -1.78 29.94
CA PHE A 436 -1.55 -3.10 29.79
C PHE A 436 -1.71 -3.42 28.29
N PRO A 437 -0.78 -4.20 27.70
CA PRO A 437 -0.78 -4.50 26.27
C PRO A 437 -2.05 -5.23 25.81
N PRO A 438 -2.71 -4.76 24.73
CA PRO A 438 -3.89 -5.41 24.17
C PRO A 438 -3.51 -6.73 23.47
N ARG A 439 -4.48 -7.62 23.33
CA ARG A 439 -4.36 -8.90 22.62
C ARG A 439 -4.07 -8.70 21.12
N PHE A 440 -4.70 -7.73 20.51
CA PHE A 440 -4.51 -7.27 19.14
C PHE A 440 -4.87 -5.78 19.04
N VAL A 441 -4.45 -5.13 17.96
CA VAL A 441 -4.86 -3.76 17.64
C VAL A 441 -5.38 -3.68 16.22
N ILE A 442 -6.59 -3.13 16.03
CA ILE A 442 -7.13 -2.77 14.73
C ILE A 442 -7.16 -1.25 14.64
N ALA A 443 -6.55 -0.68 13.60
CA ALA A 443 -6.64 0.76 13.33
C ALA A 443 -7.41 1.00 12.02
N LYS A 444 -8.56 1.67 12.14
CA LYS A 444 -9.50 1.96 11.05
C LYS A 444 -9.37 3.40 10.58
N GLY A 445 -8.79 3.60 9.41
CA GLY A 445 -8.50 4.88 8.77
C GLY A 445 -7.04 4.94 8.28
N GLY A 446 -6.78 5.58 7.15
CA GLY A 446 -5.42 5.66 6.58
C GLY A 446 -4.44 6.35 7.53
N ILE A 447 -4.66 7.63 7.86
CA ILE A 447 -3.83 8.41 8.80
C ILE A 447 -3.80 7.73 10.17
N THR A 448 -4.96 7.27 10.68
CA THR A 448 -5.04 6.57 11.97
C THR A 448 -4.15 5.33 11.98
N SER A 449 -4.16 4.54 10.91
CA SER A 449 -3.34 3.33 10.84
C SER A 449 -1.84 3.65 10.81
N SER A 450 -1.39 4.68 10.09
CA SER A 450 0.02 5.04 10.08
C SER A 450 0.50 5.59 11.42
N ASP A 451 -0.28 6.49 12.02
CA ASP A 451 0.09 7.15 13.27
C ASP A 451 0.07 6.17 14.45
N VAL A 452 -0.93 5.29 14.51
CA VAL A 452 -1.01 4.24 15.52
C VAL A 452 0.16 3.26 15.38
N ALA A 453 0.53 2.84 14.15
CA ALA A 453 1.68 1.97 13.95
C ALA A 453 2.98 2.61 14.43
N ALA A 454 3.31 3.80 13.89
CA ALA A 454 4.61 4.42 14.09
C ALA A 454 4.80 5.05 15.47
N HIS A 455 3.74 5.61 16.03
CA HIS A 455 3.80 6.43 17.26
C HIS A 455 3.00 5.84 18.43
N GLY A 456 1.86 5.18 18.14
CA GLY A 456 1.04 4.52 19.16
C GLY A 456 1.67 3.24 19.66
N LEU A 457 2.02 2.37 18.74
CA LEU A 457 2.61 1.06 19.02
C LEU A 457 4.14 1.05 18.96
N GLU A 458 4.76 2.14 18.53
CA GLU A 458 6.20 2.26 18.33
C GLU A 458 6.78 1.12 17.47
N ILE A 459 6.00 0.64 16.50
CA ILE A 459 6.45 -0.37 15.55
C ILE A 459 7.58 0.24 14.72
N ARG A 460 8.74 -0.38 14.73
CA ARG A 460 9.87 -0.02 13.89
C ARG A 460 10.01 -0.99 12.73
N HIS A 461 9.95 -2.27 13.04
CA HIS A 461 10.01 -3.36 12.08
C HIS A 461 8.80 -4.28 12.27
N ALA A 462 8.17 -4.63 11.16
CA ALA A 462 7.10 -5.63 11.14
C ALA A 462 7.23 -6.54 9.91
N ILE A 463 6.49 -7.64 9.95
CA ILE A 463 6.27 -8.50 8.79
C ILE A 463 4.79 -8.40 8.43
N VAL A 464 4.49 -8.06 7.18
CA VAL A 464 3.12 -8.20 6.68
C VAL A 464 2.84 -9.69 6.49
N ARG A 465 1.85 -10.22 7.22
CA ARG A 465 1.53 -11.67 7.18
C ARG A 465 0.52 -12.02 6.08
N GLY A 466 -0.25 -11.07 5.64
CA GLY A 466 -1.24 -11.24 4.59
C GLY A 466 -2.56 -10.53 4.90
N PRO A 467 -3.57 -10.73 4.06
CA PRO A 467 -4.86 -10.08 4.20
C PRO A 467 -5.73 -10.76 5.26
N MET A 468 -6.46 -9.96 6.05
CA MET A 468 -7.51 -10.45 6.96
C MET A 468 -8.85 -10.67 6.25
N LEU A 469 -9.06 -9.97 5.14
CA LEU A 469 -10.17 -10.14 4.19
C LEU A 469 -9.59 -10.25 2.78
N PRO A 470 -10.25 -10.95 1.83
CA PRO A 470 -9.69 -11.20 0.50
C PRO A 470 -9.23 -9.91 -0.20
N GLY A 471 -7.93 -9.79 -0.45
CA GLY A 471 -7.32 -8.67 -1.17
C GLY A 471 -7.33 -7.30 -0.48
N ILE A 472 -7.88 -7.23 0.73
CA ILE A 472 -7.99 -5.99 1.52
C ILE A 472 -7.67 -6.27 3.00
N VAL A 473 -7.34 -5.22 3.76
CA VAL A 473 -7.06 -5.29 5.20
C VAL A 473 -5.84 -6.15 5.54
N SER A 474 -4.68 -5.55 5.66
CA SER A 474 -3.43 -6.26 5.98
C SER A 474 -3.22 -6.43 7.48
N LEU A 475 -2.61 -7.58 7.83
CA LEU A 475 -2.09 -7.83 9.16
C LEU A 475 -0.57 -7.64 9.15
N TRP A 476 -0.05 -6.85 10.08
CA TRP A 476 1.37 -6.71 10.38
C TRP A 476 1.68 -7.40 11.71
N GLU A 477 2.75 -8.15 11.74
CA GLU A 477 3.34 -8.69 12.95
C GLU A 477 4.57 -7.85 13.33
N PRO A 478 4.50 -7.01 14.36
CA PRO A 478 5.67 -6.34 14.90
C PRO A 478 6.68 -7.36 15.44
N VAL A 479 7.94 -7.25 15.00
CA VAL A 479 8.98 -8.25 15.34
C VAL A 479 9.93 -7.78 16.44
N ASP A 480 9.85 -6.50 16.80
CA ASP A 480 10.61 -5.89 17.88
C ASP A 480 9.80 -4.78 18.57
N GLY A 481 10.43 -4.13 19.56
CA GLY A 481 9.80 -3.04 20.31
C GLY A 481 8.70 -3.47 21.27
N PRO A 482 7.96 -2.50 21.85
CA PRO A 482 6.95 -2.77 22.87
C PRO A 482 5.71 -3.52 22.34
N ALA A 483 5.41 -3.42 21.05
CA ALA A 483 4.29 -4.11 20.42
C ALA A 483 4.65 -5.49 19.82
N LYS A 484 5.87 -6.00 20.08
CA LYS A 484 6.33 -7.28 19.53
C LYS A 484 5.31 -8.39 19.75
N GLY A 485 4.92 -9.07 18.65
CA GLY A 485 4.01 -10.22 18.67
C GLY A 485 2.52 -9.84 18.85
N ILE A 486 2.17 -8.58 18.96
CA ILE A 486 0.77 -8.12 18.97
C ILE A 486 0.31 -7.96 17.52
N PRO A 487 -0.69 -8.73 17.05
CA PRO A 487 -1.23 -8.56 15.70
C PRO A 487 -1.75 -7.13 15.50
N TYR A 488 -1.22 -6.46 14.49
CA TYR A 488 -1.62 -5.11 14.13
C TYR A 488 -2.35 -5.11 12.78
N ILE A 489 -3.57 -4.63 12.76
CA ILE A 489 -4.43 -4.64 11.58
C ILE A 489 -4.52 -3.25 10.98
N VAL A 490 -4.03 -3.11 9.76
CA VAL A 490 -4.15 -1.90 8.95
C VAL A 490 -5.44 -1.96 8.15
N PHE A 491 -6.41 -1.13 8.54
CA PHE A 491 -7.74 -1.15 7.94
C PHE A 491 -8.08 0.21 7.32
N ALA A 492 -7.99 0.33 6.00
CA ALA A 492 -8.33 1.57 5.29
C ALA A 492 -9.77 2.04 5.57
N GLY A 493 -9.99 3.35 5.60
CA GLY A 493 -11.29 3.93 5.93
C GLY A 493 -12.41 3.61 4.93
N ASN A 494 -12.06 3.37 3.66
CA ASN A 494 -12.98 3.24 2.53
C ASN A 494 -13.04 1.84 1.91
N VAL A 495 -12.56 0.80 2.59
CA VAL A 495 -12.57 -0.59 2.09
C VAL A 495 -13.49 -1.48 2.87
N GLY A 496 -13.96 -2.53 2.22
CA GLY A 496 -14.88 -3.52 2.76
C GLY A 496 -16.35 -3.08 2.73
N ASP A 497 -17.21 -4.02 3.08
CA ASP A 497 -18.65 -3.81 3.30
C ASP A 497 -18.95 -3.41 4.75
N ASP A 498 -20.21 -3.24 5.09
CA ASP A 498 -20.65 -2.81 6.43
C ASP A 498 -20.26 -3.81 7.53
N GLU A 499 -20.11 -5.11 7.20
CA GLU A 499 -19.79 -6.20 8.13
C GLU A 499 -18.27 -6.41 8.33
N SER A 500 -17.45 -5.83 7.48
CA SER A 500 -16.04 -6.16 7.38
C SER A 500 -15.24 -5.92 8.67
N LEU A 501 -15.54 -4.84 9.42
CA LEU A 501 -14.85 -4.57 10.69
C LEU A 501 -15.23 -5.60 11.76
N ALA A 502 -16.50 -5.96 11.85
CA ALA A 502 -16.99 -7.00 12.75
C ALA A 502 -16.40 -8.38 12.41
N GLN A 503 -16.31 -8.72 11.12
CA GLN A 503 -15.69 -9.97 10.66
C GLN A 503 -14.22 -10.08 11.06
N VAL A 504 -13.43 -9.02 10.87
CA VAL A 504 -12.01 -9.00 11.27
C VAL A 504 -11.87 -9.09 12.78
N THR A 505 -12.66 -8.32 13.54
CA THR A 505 -12.66 -8.37 15.01
C THR A 505 -12.97 -9.77 15.52
N ARG A 506 -13.99 -10.43 14.98
CA ARG A 506 -14.41 -11.80 15.37
C ARG A 506 -13.31 -12.83 15.16
N LYS A 507 -12.46 -12.67 14.13
CA LYS A 507 -11.32 -13.58 13.91
C LYS A 507 -10.24 -13.49 15.00
N LEU A 508 -10.11 -12.33 15.64
CA LEU A 508 -9.03 -12.02 16.58
C LEU A 508 -9.47 -12.08 18.04
N SER A 509 -10.74 -11.80 18.29
CA SER A 509 -11.33 -11.71 19.64
C SER A 509 -11.55 -13.08 20.25
N ASN A 510 -11.48 -13.13 21.58
CA ASN A 510 -11.91 -14.25 22.41
C ASN A 510 -13.21 -13.97 23.19
N THR A 511 -13.78 -12.78 23.01
CA THR A 511 -15.00 -12.31 23.71
C THR A 511 -16.15 -11.98 22.77
N PHE A 512 -15.96 -12.12 21.44
CA PHE A 512 -16.95 -11.78 20.42
C PHE A 512 -18.11 -12.79 20.35
#